data_0bd757f0ccf5fbc050d143c2f268a4bc
#
_entry.id   0bd757f0ccf5fbc050d143c2f268a4bc
#
_cell.length_a   1.000
_cell.length_b   1.000
_cell.length_c   1.000
_cell.angle_alpha   90.00
_cell.angle_beta   90.00
_cell.angle_gamma   90.00
#
_symmetry.space_group_name_H-M   'P 1'
#
loop_
_entity.id
_entity.type
_entity.pdbx_description
1 polymer ?
#
loop_
_entity_poly.entity_id
_entity_poly.type
_entity_poly.pdbx_seq_one_letter_code
_entity_poly.pdbx_strand_id
1 'polypeptide(L)' 'MKIQCDGFEFDFTDALDVFVFDEQNQASPHYHGLSHAMLAVDLIVEFPDYYLFVEVKSL' A
#
# COMPACT_ATOMS: atom_id res chain seq x y z
N MET A 1 -11.99 -4.02 -2.28
CA MET A 1 -11.24 -3.04 -3.09
C MET A 1 -10.20 -3.76 -3.90
N LYS A 2 -10.21 -3.60 -5.21
CA LYS A 2 -9.26 -4.26 -6.09
C LYS A 2 -8.21 -3.28 -6.57
N ILE A 3 -6.96 -3.74 -6.63
CA ILE A 3 -5.85 -2.91 -7.07
C ILE A 3 -4.83 -3.75 -7.82
N GLN A 4 -4.13 -3.13 -8.78
CA GLN A 4 -3.07 -3.79 -9.52
C GLN A 4 -1.72 -3.17 -9.15
N CYS A 5 -0.74 -4.03 -8.93
CA CYS A 5 0.62 -3.61 -8.61
C CYS A 5 1.60 -4.64 -9.13
N ASP A 6 2.58 -4.20 -9.91
CA ASP A 6 3.65 -5.04 -10.46
C ASP A 6 3.12 -6.27 -11.22
N GLY A 7 2.03 -6.11 -11.96
CA GLY A 7 1.46 -7.20 -12.75
C GLY A 7 0.56 -8.14 -11.97
N PHE A 8 0.37 -7.90 -10.68
CA PHE A 8 -0.52 -8.71 -9.85
C PHE A 8 -1.79 -7.93 -9.54
N GLU A 9 -2.91 -8.67 -9.44
CA GLU A 9 -4.16 -8.09 -8.96
C GLU A 9 -4.39 -8.51 -7.52
N PHE A 10 -4.68 -7.54 -6.67
CA PHE A 10 -5.00 -7.77 -5.26
C PHE A 10 -6.44 -7.38 -5.00
N ASP A 11 -7.12 -8.16 -4.19
CA ASP A 11 -8.47 -7.84 -3.73
C ASP A 11 -8.47 -7.82 -2.21
N PHE A 12 -8.60 -6.63 -1.64
CA PHE A 12 -8.64 -6.44 -0.20
C PHE A 12 -10.08 -6.15 0.21
N THR A 13 -10.80 -7.20 0.59
CA THR A 13 -12.16 -7.08 1.12
C THR A 13 -12.10 -6.26 2.40
N ASP A 14 -12.98 -5.41 2.70
CA ASP A 14 -13.04 -4.59 3.92
C ASP A 14 -11.96 -3.51 4.04
N ALA A 15 -11.12 -3.33 3.04
CA ALA A 15 -10.15 -2.24 3.05
C ALA A 15 -10.85 -0.90 2.91
N LEU A 16 -10.39 0.08 3.68
CA LEU A 16 -10.88 1.44 3.59
C LEU A 16 -10.16 2.22 2.49
N ASP A 17 -8.86 1.94 2.31
CA ASP A 17 -8.04 2.64 1.34
C ASP A 17 -6.81 1.82 1.03
N VAL A 18 -6.23 2.03 -0.15
CA VAL A 18 -4.98 1.39 -0.55
C VAL A 18 -4.09 2.46 -1.18
N PHE A 19 -2.85 2.54 -0.68
CA PHE A 19 -1.84 3.43 -1.24
C PHE A 19 -0.77 2.60 -1.94
N VAL A 20 -0.54 2.86 -3.23
CA VAL A 20 0.53 2.23 -3.99
C VAL A 20 1.70 3.20 -4.02
N PHE A 21 2.82 2.79 -3.43
CA PHE A 21 4.01 3.63 -3.38
C PHE A 21 4.93 3.31 -4.55
N ASP A 22 5.39 4.34 -5.25
CA ASP A 22 6.46 4.22 -6.23
C ASP A 22 7.29 5.51 -6.20
N GLU A 23 8.34 5.57 -7.02
CA GLU A 23 9.25 6.70 -7.02
C GLU A 23 8.57 8.01 -7.41
N GLN A 24 7.48 7.94 -8.14
CA GLN A 24 6.75 9.12 -8.61
C GLN A 24 5.63 9.53 -7.65
N ASN A 25 5.21 8.62 -6.78
CA ASN A 25 4.17 8.89 -5.80
C ASN A 25 4.79 9.18 -4.46
N GLN A 26 4.64 10.41 -4.00
CA GLN A 26 5.06 10.77 -2.65
C GLN A 26 3.99 10.31 -1.67
N ALA A 27 4.40 10.09 -0.42
CA ALA A 27 3.45 9.77 0.63
C ALA A 27 2.39 10.86 0.71
N SER A 28 1.12 10.48 0.69
CA SER A 28 0.04 11.43 0.87
C SER A 28 0.07 11.95 2.32
N PRO A 29 -0.51 13.11 2.60
CA PRO A 29 -0.58 13.62 3.98
C PRO A 29 -1.20 12.63 4.95
N HIS A 30 -2.16 11.83 4.48
CA HIS A 30 -2.81 10.81 5.30
C HIS A 30 -1.80 9.76 5.80
N TYR A 31 -0.81 9.41 4.98
CA TYR A 31 0.17 8.38 5.30
C TYR A 31 1.52 8.95 5.74
N HIS A 32 1.63 10.26 5.91
CA HIS A 32 2.90 10.91 6.18
C HIS A 32 3.61 10.31 7.41
N GLY A 33 2.88 9.98 8.45
CA GLY A 33 3.45 9.37 9.65
C GLY A 33 3.99 7.96 9.45
N LEU A 34 3.70 7.34 8.30
CA LEU A 34 4.14 5.99 7.97
C LEU A 34 5.27 5.99 6.95
N SER A 35 5.88 7.13 6.67
CA SER A 35 6.83 7.28 5.57
C SER A 35 8.02 6.34 5.64
N HIS A 36 8.51 6.01 6.85
CA HIS A 36 9.62 5.05 6.97
C HIS A 36 9.22 3.65 6.51
N ALA A 37 8.02 3.21 6.87
CA ALA A 37 7.52 1.91 6.41
C ALA A 37 7.26 1.92 4.91
N MET A 38 6.81 3.04 4.35
CA MET A 38 6.51 3.16 2.93
C MET A 38 7.74 2.98 2.05
N LEU A 39 8.93 3.30 2.56
CA LEU A 39 10.18 3.10 1.81
C LEU A 39 10.52 1.63 1.64
N ALA A 40 9.95 0.75 2.45
CA ALA A 40 10.26 -0.67 2.46
C ALA A 40 9.15 -1.53 1.85
N VAL A 41 8.03 -0.94 1.43
CA VAL A 41 6.89 -1.70 0.93
C VAL A 41 6.37 -1.09 -0.36
N ASP A 42 5.60 -1.87 -1.11
CA ASP A 42 4.98 -1.43 -2.35
C ASP A 42 3.57 -0.92 -2.15
N LEU A 43 2.86 -1.47 -1.16
CA LEU A 43 1.49 -1.09 -0.86
C LEU A 43 1.31 -0.88 0.63
N ILE A 44 0.44 0.06 0.98
CA ILE A 44 -0.11 0.17 2.33
C ILE A 44 -1.62 0.07 2.19
N VAL A 45 -2.21 -0.86 2.92
CA VAL A 45 -3.67 -1.07 2.94
C VAL A 45 -4.21 -0.64 4.29
N GLU A 46 -5.18 0.24 4.27
CA GLU A 46 -5.83 0.72 5.49
C GLU A 46 -7.08 -0.09 5.77
N PHE A 47 -7.13 -0.70 6.95
CA PHE A 47 -8.31 -1.36 7.48
C PHE A 47 -8.82 -0.60 8.71
N PRO A 48 -10.05 -0.86 9.17
CA PRO A 48 -10.60 -0.12 10.31
C PRO A 48 -9.75 -0.18 11.58
N ASP A 49 -9.03 -1.29 11.80
CA ASP A 49 -8.30 -1.51 13.05
C ASP A 49 -6.79 -1.59 12.87
N TYR A 50 -6.28 -1.58 11.62
CA TYR A 50 -4.85 -1.76 11.39
C TYR A 50 -4.48 -1.36 9.97
N TYR A 51 -3.17 -1.26 9.72
CA TYR A 51 -2.60 -1.11 8.39
C TYR A 51 -1.88 -2.40 8.02
N LEU A 52 -1.98 -2.78 6.75
CA LEU A 52 -1.24 -3.91 6.20
C LEU A 52 -0.19 -3.37 5.24
N PHE A 53 1.07 -3.72 5.46
CA PHE A 53 2.18 -3.33 4.58
C PHE A 53 2.53 -4.52 3.71
N VAL A 54 2.52 -4.32 2.39
CA VAL A 54 2.73 -5.39 1.43
C VAL A 54 3.95 -5.09 0.59
N GLU A 55 4.89 -6.03 0.55
CA GLU A 55 6.04 -5.98 -0.35
C GLU A 55 5.85 -7.05 -1.42
N VAL A 56 5.87 -6.64 -2.69
CA VAL A 56 5.70 -7.56 -3.81
C VAL A 56 7.08 -7.90 -4.35
N LYS A 57 7.41 -9.19 -4.35
CA LYS A 57 8.68 -9.66 -4.89
C LYS A 57 8.43 -10.64 -6.02
N SER A 58 9.18 -10.45 -7.10
CA SER A 58 9.20 -11.36 -8.22
C SER A 58 10.42 -12.27 -8.08
N LEU A 59 10.20 -13.56 -8.11
CA LEU A 59 11.29 -14.55 -8.01
C LEU A 59 11.82 -14.93 -9.38
#